data_7ba5f244d304596b6acf87bd1f44d775
#
_entry.id   7ba5f244d304596b6acf87bd1f44d775
#
_cell.length_a   1.000
_cell.length_b   1.000
_cell.length_c   1.000
_cell.angle_alpha   90.00
_cell.angle_beta   90.00
_cell.angle_gamma   90.00
#
_symmetry.space_group_name_H-M   'P 1'
#
loop_
_entity.id
_entity.type
_entity.pdbx_description
1 polymer ?
#
loop_
_entity_poly.entity_id
_entity_poly.type
_entity_poly.pdbx_seq_one_letter_code
_entity_poly.pdbx_strand_id
1 'polypeptide(L)'
;MRRPIKMIIVRFTGGLGNQLYNYALVLSLKKIYPDAEIKIDINDYIRDFSHTGYILDTMFGLHSTTALKDECKRIGTFSWYYPGFNTKNLPFQRFRNYYRRGYQKWSEFPSFKKNASHMIYGYKPTIFNPEVFNLNPEKDWYLSGGWQNLRYFDWNREELKRVYTFQPKLNDQDHKLISKMNCTNSVSVHVRRGDYVN
;
A
#
# COMPACT_ATOMS: atom_id res chain seq x y z
N MET A 1 -19.95 1.13 26.26
CA MET A 1 -19.12 1.92 25.31
C MET A 1 -18.01 1.03 24.78
N ARG A 2 -17.90 0.86 23.46
CA ARG A 2 -16.71 0.18 22.87
C ARG A 2 -15.51 1.08 23.05
N ARG A 3 -14.38 0.54 23.53
CA ARG A 3 -13.12 1.29 23.59
C ARG A 3 -12.70 1.62 22.14
N PRO A 4 -12.21 2.84 21.85
CA PRO A 4 -11.75 3.17 20.52
C PRO A 4 -10.53 2.32 20.16
N ILE A 5 -10.44 1.90 18.90
CA ILE A 5 -9.23 1.29 18.34
C ILE A 5 -8.11 2.33 18.48
N LYS A 6 -6.97 1.94 19.07
CA LYS A 6 -5.88 2.87 19.32
C LYS A 6 -5.11 3.18 18.04
N MET A 7 -4.72 2.16 17.28
CA MET A 7 -3.85 2.33 16.12
C MET A 7 -4.19 1.31 15.03
N ILE A 8 -4.20 1.78 13.78
CA ILE A 8 -4.24 0.95 12.58
C ILE A 8 -3.05 1.32 11.71
N ILE A 9 -2.19 0.34 11.39
CA ILE A 9 -1.07 0.54 10.46
C ILE A 9 -1.42 -0.15 9.15
N VAL A 10 -1.33 0.59 8.04
CA VAL A 10 -1.48 0.05 6.68
C VAL A 10 -0.12 0.01 6.01
N ARG A 11 0.31 -1.20 5.61
CA ARG A 11 1.58 -1.39 4.91
C ARG A 11 1.44 -1.00 3.44
N PHE A 12 2.37 -0.16 2.99
CA PHE A 12 2.48 0.27 1.61
C PHE A 12 3.60 -0.48 0.91
N THR A 13 3.32 -1.04 -0.27
CA THR A 13 4.28 -1.77 -1.10
C THR A 13 3.99 -1.55 -2.58
N GLY A 14 4.98 -1.80 -3.44
CA GLY A 14 4.83 -1.76 -4.88
C GLY A 14 4.83 -0.37 -5.50
N GLY A 15 4.52 -0.26 -6.78
CA GLY A 15 4.52 0.99 -7.54
C GLY A 15 3.35 1.92 -7.21
N LEU A 16 3.28 3.05 -7.90
CA LEU A 16 2.29 4.12 -7.67
C LEU A 16 0.84 3.61 -7.62
N GLY A 17 0.43 2.73 -8.54
CA GLY A 17 -0.92 2.19 -8.55
C GLY A 17 -1.28 1.45 -7.26
N ASN A 18 -0.36 0.65 -6.71
CA ASN A 18 -0.57 -0.02 -5.44
C ASN A 18 -0.63 0.97 -4.27
N GLN A 19 0.19 2.03 -4.30
CA GLN A 19 0.15 3.08 -3.29
C GLN A 19 -1.20 3.80 -3.28
N LEU A 20 -1.79 4.08 -4.45
CA LEU A 20 -3.12 4.68 -4.56
C LEU A 20 -4.20 3.77 -3.96
N TYR A 21 -4.18 2.46 -4.25
CA TYR A 21 -5.12 1.52 -3.63
C TYR A 21 -4.98 1.47 -2.10
N ASN A 22 -3.75 1.42 -1.59
CA ASN A 22 -3.50 1.42 -0.15
C ASN A 22 -3.97 2.73 0.50
N TYR A 23 -3.76 3.86 -0.16
CA TYR A 23 -4.22 5.15 0.35
C TYR A 23 -5.75 5.29 0.33
N ALA A 24 -6.42 4.75 -0.69
CA ALA A 24 -7.88 4.69 -0.74
C ALA A 24 -8.44 3.91 0.45
N LEU A 25 -7.81 2.79 0.83
CA LEU A 25 -8.17 2.08 2.05
C LEU A 25 -7.93 2.94 3.29
N VAL A 26 -6.79 3.64 3.40
CA VAL A 26 -6.51 4.55 4.54
C VAL A 26 -7.61 5.59 4.70
N LEU A 27 -8.06 6.21 3.62
CA LEU A 27 -9.16 7.19 3.68
C LEU A 27 -10.46 6.56 4.16
N SER A 28 -10.76 5.35 3.70
CA SER A 28 -11.94 4.62 4.15
C SER A 28 -11.86 4.25 5.62
N LEU A 29 -10.71 3.81 6.09
CA LEU A 29 -10.50 3.49 7.51
C LEU A 29 -10.62 4.73 8.40
N LYS A 30 -10.12 5.89 7.98
CA LYS A 30 -10.29 7.16 8.71
C LYS A 30 -11.76 7.53 8.92
N LYS A 31 -12.62 7.21 7.95
CA LYS A 31 -14.07 7.44 8.09
C LYS A 31 -14.77 6.41 8.98
N ILE A 32 -14.35 5.14 8.89
CA ILE A 32 -14.98 4.06 9.66
C ILE A 32 -14.52 4.08 11.13
N TYR A 33 -13.26 4.47 11.35
CA TYR A 33 -12.63 4.49 12.67
C TYR A 33 -12.09 5.92 12.97
N PRO A 34 -12.96 6.92 13.15
CA PRO A 34 -12.53 8.32 13.28
C PRO A 34 -11.65 8.58 14.52
N ASP A 35 -11.80 7.75 15.55
CA ASP A 35 -11.03 7.86 16.81
C ASP A 35 -9.71 7.06 16.78
N ALA A 36 -9.45 6.32 15.71
CA ALA A 36 -8.22 5.53 15.58
C ALA A 36 -7.08 6.37 14.99
N GLU A 37 -5.89 6.20 15.54
CA GLU A 37 -4.68 6.72 14.91
C GLU A 37 -4.31 5.84 13.71
N ILE A 38 -4.48 6.36 12.48
CA ILE A 38 -4.16 5.61 11.26
C ILE A 38 -2.81 6.05 10.72
N LYS A 39 -1.89 5.10 10.66
CA LYS A 39 -0.52 5.28 10.16
C LYS A 39 -0.25 4.44 8.93
N ILE A 40 0.76 4.83 8.16
CA ILE A 40 1.25 4.05 7.02
C ILE A 40 2.65 3.49 7.32
N ASP A 41 2.90 2.25 6.91
CA ASP A 41 4.23 1.66 6.94
C ASP A 41 4.84 1.67 5.53
N ILE A 42 5.87 2.50 5.36
CA ILE A 42 6.62 2.70 4.11
C ILE A 42 8.03 2.10 4.16
N ASN A 43 8.34 1.30 5.18
CA ASN A 43 9.69 0.78 5.39
C ASN A 43 10.20 -0.10 4.24
N ASP A 44 9.31 -0.73 3.47
CA ASP A 44 9.71 -1.52 2.31
C ASP A 44 10.39 -0.66 1.23
N TYR A 45 9.99 0.60 1.08
CA TYR A 45 10.60 1.51 0.10
C TYR A 45 12.02 1.94 0.48
N ILE A 46 12.35 1.89 1.76
CA ILE A 46 13.72 2.17 2.25
C ILE A 46 14.66 1.01 1.89
N ARG A 47 14.13 -0.20 1.73
CA ARG A 47 14.90 -1.43 1.54
C ARG A 47 14.92 -1.96 0.10
N ASP A 48 13.84 -1.75 -0.62
CA ASP A 48 13.65 -2.27 -1.97
C ASP A 48 13.53 -1.11 -2.97
N PHE A 49 14.60 -0.91 -3.74
CA PHE A 49 14.65 0.08 -4.82
C PHE A 49 14.08 -0.46 -6.15
N SER A 50 13.30 -1.54 -6.12
CA SER A 50 12.68 -2.11 -7.34
C SER A 50 11.62 -1.19 -7.96
N HIS A 51 11.10 -0.26 -7.17
CA HIS A 51 10.14 0.76 -7.58
C HIS A 51 10.67 2.17 -7.27
N THR A 52 9.99 3.19 -7.76
CA THR A 52 10.33 4.61 -7.59
C THR A 52 10.28 5.12 -6.14
N GLY A 53 10.04 4.24 -5.16
CA GLY A 53 9.87 4.61 -3.76
C GLY A 53 8.43 5.00 -3.42
N TYR A 54 8.24 5.58 -2.24
CA TYR A 54 6.97 6.18 -1.84
C TYR A 54 6.89 7.59 -2.44
N ILE A 55 5.85 7.85 -3.23
CA ILE A 55 5.76 9.09 -4.05
C ILE A 55 4.40 9.79 -3.99
N LEU A 56 3.46 9.35 -3.13
CA LEU A 56 2.13 9.98 -3.07
C LEU A 56 2.17 11.42 -2.57
N ASP A 57 3.07 11.74 -1.67
CA ASP A 57 3.26 13.09 -1.16
C ASP A 57 3.78 14.05 -2.24
N THR A 58 4.72 13.59 -3.06
CA THR A 58 5.31 14.38 -4.15
C THR A 58 4.36 14.55 -5.34
N MET A 59 3.58 13.50 -5.66
CA MET A 59 2.73 13.48 -6.86
C MET A 59 1.35 14.11 -6.63
N PHE A 60 0.81 13.97 -5.42
CA PHE A 60 -0.56 14.36 -5.10
C PHE A 60 -0.66 15.26 -3.87
N GLY A 61 0.45 15.60 -3.21
CA GLY A 61 0.42 16.34 -1.95
C GLY A 61 -0.24 15.59 -0.79
N LEU A 62 -0.26 14.25 -0.85
CA LEU A 62 -0.95 13.40 0.13
C LEU A 62 -0.02 13.03 1.28
N HIS A 63 -0.19 13.70 2.39
CA HIS A 63 0.59 13.45 3.59
C HIS A 63 -0.11 12.47 4.52
N SER A 64 0.61 11.49 5.02
CA SER A 64 0.13 10.51 6.01
C SER A 64 1.15 10.37 7.14
N THR A 65 0.65 10.16 8.34
CA THR A 65 1.51 9.84 9.49
C THR A 65 2.18 8.49 9.26
N THR A 66 3.50 8.49 9.28
CA THR A 66 4.30 7.27 9.10
C THR A 66 4.46 6.54 10.43
N ALA A 67 4.26 5.23 10.41
CA ALA A 67 4.48 4.39 11.57
C ALA A 67 5.98 4.25 11.88
N LEU A 68 6.33 4.33 13.15
CA LEU A 68 7.69 4.06 13.60
C LEU A 68 8.01 2.56 13.45
N LYS A 69 9.27 2.28 13.23
CA LYS A 69 9.76 0.90 13.08
C LYS A 69 9.37 -0.01 14.24
N ASP A 70 9.42 0.51 15.45
CA ASP A 70 9.09 -0.26 16.65
C ASP A 70 7.58 -0.44 16.84
N GLU A 71 6.76 0.49 16.36
CA GLU A 71 5.30 0.32 16.29
C GLU A 71 4.95 -0.81 15.31
N CYS A 72 5.55 -0.80 14.12
CA CYS A 72 5.37 -1.88 13.15
C CYS A 72 5.78 -3.25 13.71
N LYS A 73 6.90 -3.34 14.45
CA LYS A 73 7.34 -4.57 15.07
C LYS A 73 6.40 -5.04 16.19
N ARG A 74 5.90 -4.11 16.98
CA ARG A 74 5.02 -4.42 18.09
C ARG A 74 3.66 -4.98 17.65
N ILE A 75 3.09 -4.41 16.59
CA ILE A 75 1.75 -4.74 16.11
C ILE A 75 1.80 -5.80 15.01
N GLY A 76 2.71 -5.64 14.08
CA GLY A 76 2.87 -6.48 12.91
C GLY A 76 3.92 -7.56 13.07
N THR A 77 3.76 -8.47 14.01
CA THR A 77 4.80 -9.40 14.48
C THR A 77 5.53 -10.16 13.38
N PHE A 78 5.02 -10.23 12.18
CA PHE A 78 5.65 -11.06 11.14
C PHE A 78 5.86 -10.43 9.76
N SER A 79 5.16 -9.38 9.37
CA SER A 79 5.40 -8.73 8.06
C SER A 79 6.77 -8.06 8.01
N TRP A 80 7.33 -7.84 9.17
CA TRP A 80 8.66 -7.31 9.42
C TRP A 80 9.76 -8.34 9.29
N TYR A 81 9.40 -9.60 9.47
CA TYR A 81 10.34 -10.68 9.37
C TYR A 81 10.41 -11.24 7.94
N TYR A 82 10.73 -10.41 7.00
CA TYR A 82 11.86 -10.77 6.18
C TYR A 82 13.07 -10.55 7.07
N PRO A 83 13.61 -11.58 7.74
CA PRO A 83 14.88 -11.44 8.42
C PRO A 83 15.79 -10.85 7.38
N GLY A 84 16.56 -9.85 7.71
CA GLY A 84 17.43 -9.07 6.81
C GLY A 84 18.22 -9.82 5.74
N PHE A 85 17.58 -10.80 5.11
CA PHE A 85 17.99 -11.36 3.86
C PHE A 85 17.81 -10.24 2.85
N ASN A 86 18.89 -9.48 2.74
CA ASN A 86 19.13 -8.66 1.58
C ASN A 86 19.08 -9.61 0.38
N THR A 87 17.86 -9.81 -0.14
CA THR A 87 17.66 -10.71 -1.29
C THR A 87 18.44 -10.25 -2.52
N LYS A 88 19.01 -9.02 -2.47
CA LYS A 88 19.95 -8.50 -3.47
C LYS A 88 21.28 -9.23 -3.44
N ASN A 89 21.69 -9.79 -2.30
CA ASN A 89 22.95 -10.55 -2.16
C ASN A 89 22.79 -12.06 -2.44
N LEU A 90 21.58 -12.54 -2.74
CA LEU A 90 21.40 -13.91 -3.20
C LEU A 90 21.74 -13.99 -4.69
N PRO A 91 22.71 -14.82 -5.08
CA PRO A 91 23.26 -14.85 -6.44
C PRO A 91 22.26 -15.29 -7.52
N PHE A 92 21.07 -15.72 -7.16
CA PHE A 92 20.10 -16.23 -8.12
C PHE A 92 18.69 -15.70 -7.86
N GLN A 93 18.14 -15.04 -8.87
CA GLN A 93 16.75 -14.57 -8.89
C GLN A 93 15.72 -15.70 -8.63
N ARG A 94 16.05 -16.96 -8.98
CA ARG A 94 15.24 -18.15 -8.70
C ARG A 94 15.14 -18.46 -7.19
N PHE A 95 16.21 -18.27 -6.40
CA PHE A 95 16.19 -18.44 -4.95
C PHE A 95 15.34 -17.36 -4.28
N ARG A 96 15.43 -16.13 -4.74
CA ARG A 96 14.63 -15.02 -4.26
C ARG A 96 13.12 -15.26 -4.44
N ASN A 97 12.73 -15.79 -5.60
CA ASN A 97 11.34 -16.14 -5.90
C ASN A 97 10.87 -17.37 -5.11
N TYR A 98 11.72 -18.33 -4.86
CA TYR A 98 11.43 -19.50 -4.04
C TYR A 98 11.17 -19.11 -2.58
N TYR A 99 12.02 -18.26 -1.99
CA TYR A 99 11.81 -17.72 -0.64
C TYR A 99 10.54 -16.87 -0.55
N ARG A 100 10.24 -16.04 -1.54
CA ARG A 100 8.99 -15.29 -1.62
C ARG A 100 7.76 -16.20 -1.64
N ARG A 101 7.80 -17.26 -2.45
CA ARG A 101 6.70 -18.25 -2.55
C ARG A 101 6.58 -19.10 -1.30
N GLY A 102 7.69 -19.50 -0.71
CA GLY A 102 7.73 -20.25 0.54
C GLY A 102 7.15 -19.44 1.70
N TYR A 103 7.49 -18.16 1.78
CA TYR A 103 6.95 -17.24 2.78
C TYR A 103 5.43 -17.02 2.62
N GLN A 104 4.95 -16.83 1.39
CA GLN A 104 3.51 -16.74 1.12
C GLN A 104 2.77 -18.02 1.58
N LYS A 105 3.32 -19.20 1.32
CA LYS A 105 2.76 -20.47 1.81
C LYS A 105 2.79 -20.58 3.34
N TRP A 106 3.90 -20.18 3.96
CA TRP A 106 4.06 -20.25 5.43
C TRP A 106 3.07 -19.36 6.17
N SER A 107 2.78 -18.21 5.63
CA SER A 107 1.83 -17.27 6.23
C SER A 107 0.37 -17.74 6.13
N GLU A 108 0.08 -18.74 5.30
CA GLU A 108 -1.23 -19.38 5.21
C GLU A 108 -1.46 -20.47 6.28
N PHE A 109 -0.42 -20.88 7.03
CA PHE A 109 -0.57 -21.89 8.06
C PHE A 109 -1.39 -21.41 9.27
N PRO A 110 -2.31 -22.24 9.79
CA PRO A 110 -3.18 -21.90 10.92
C PRO A 110 -2.42 -21.50 12.20
N SER A 111 -1.27 -22.12 12.46
CA SER A 111 -0.40 -21.78 13.61
C SER A 111 0.16 -20.37 13.52
N PHE A 112 0.36 -19.89 12.32
CA PHE A 112 0.85 -18.57 12.02
C PHE A 112 -0.24 -17.51 12.24
N LYS A 113 -1.47 -17.79 11.79
CA LYS A 113 -2.66 -16.96 12.03
C LYS A 113 -2.95 -16.83 13.53
N LYS A 114 -2.66 -17.87 14.31
CA LYS A 114 -2.93 -17.89 15.76
C LYS A 114 -2.03 -16.93 16.55
N ASN A 115 -0.80 -16.73 16.11
CA ASN A 115 0.16 -15.80 16.73
C ASN A 115 0.05 -14.37 16.18
N ALA A 116 -0.63 -14.17 15.06
CA ALA A 116 -0.81 -12.88 14.38
C ALA A 116 -2.23 -12.33 14.59
N SER A 117 -2.75 -12.40 15.83
CA SER A 117 -4.12 -12.00 16.15
C SER A 117 -4.47 -10.53 15.88
N HIS A 118 -3.50 -9.74 15.46
CA HIS A 118 -3.62 -8.31 15.18
C HIS A 118 -3.33 -7.95 13.73
N MET A 119 -3.24 -8.95 12.86
CA MET A 119 -2.87 -8.74 11.46
C MET A 119 -3.94 -9.26 10.52
N ILE A 120 -4.24 -8.46 9.50
CA ILE A 120 -5.04 -8.88 8.36
C ILE A 120 -4.15 -8.88 7.12
N TYR A 121 -4.16 -10.00 6.42
CA TYR A 121 -3.42 -10.17 5.18
C TYR A 121 -4.34 -10.19 3.97
N GLY A 122 -4.14 -9.25 3.05
CA GLY A 122 -4.78 -9.24 1.74
C GLY A 122 -3.93 -9.95 0.68
N TYR A 123 -3.75 -11.28 0.80
CA TYR A 123 -2.89 -12.06 -0.11
C TYR A 123 -3.34 -12.05 -1.56
N LYS A 124 -4.66 -11.99 -1.75
CA LYS A 124 -5.26 -11.85 -3.06
C LYS A 124 -5.78 -10.44 -3.17
N PRO A 125 -5.03 -9.51 -3.77
CA PRO A 125 -5.33 -8.08 -3.73
C PRO A 125 -6.71 -7.73 -4.29
N THR A 126 -7.23 -8.53 -5.22
CA THR A 126 -8.54 -8.35 -5.85
C THR A 126 -9.71 -8.95 -5.08
N ILE A 127 -9.45 -9.79 -4.05
CA ILE A 127 -10.51 -10.37 -3.23
C ILE A 127 -10.80 -9.45 -2.05
N PHE A 128 -12.09 -9.13 -1.88
CA PHE A 128 -12.55 -8.33 -0.74
C PHE A 128 -12.51 -9.14 0.56
N ASN A 129 -11.88 -8.60 1.59
CA ASN A 129 -11.92 -9.11 2.95
C ASN A 129 -12.73 -8.17 3.86
N PRO A 130 -13.95 -8.55 4.28
CA PRO A 130 -14.80 -7.70 5.10
C PRO A 130 -14.27 -7.49 6.53
N GLU A 131 -13.35 -8.33 7.02
CA GLU A 131 -12.76 -8.20 8.36
C GLU A 131 -12.09 -6.85 8.57
N VAL A 132 -11.59 -6.22 7.50
CA VAL A 132 -10.98 -4.88 7.52
C VAL A 132 -11.93 -3.81 8.06
N PHE A 133 -13.23 -4.01 7.87
CA PHE A 133 -14.27 -3.08 8.32
C PHE A 133 -14.96 -3.51 9.62
N ASN A 134 -14.49 -4.59 10.24
CA ASN A 134 -15.01 -5.10 11.49
C ASN A 134 -13.88 -5.44 12.48
N LEU A 135 -12.95 -4.48 12.65
CA LEU A 135 -11.81 -4.64 13.52
C LEU A 135 -12.23 -4.62 14.99
N ASN A 136 -11.64 -5.49 15.81
CA ASN A 136 -11.86 -5.47 17.25
C ASN A 136 -11.25 -4.18 17.86
N PRO A 137 -12.07 -3.34 18.53
CA PRO A 137 -11.62 -2.05 19.07
C PRO A 137 -10.64 -2.17 20.26
N GLU A 138 -10.51 -3.35 20.86
CA GLU A 138 -9.58 -3.55 21.98
C GLU A 138 -8.13 -3.82 21.54
N LYS A 139 -7.89 -3.88 20.22
CA LYS A 139 -6.59 -4.25 19.64
C LYS A 139 -6.09 -3.20 18.67
N ASP A 140 -4.77 -3.05 18.63
CA ASP A 140 -4.10 -2.39 17.50
C ASP A 140 -4.07 -3.34 16.30
N TRP A 141 -4.06 -2.80 15.07
CA TRP A 141 -4.15 -3.60 13.85
C TRP A 141 -3.06 -3.27 12.85
N TYR A 142 -2.55 -4.28 12.18
CA TYR A 142 -1.62 -4.14 11.06
C TYR A 142 -2.21 -4.80 9.80
N LEU A 143 -2.42 -3.99 8.76
CA LEU A 143 -3.03 -4.42 7.51
C LEU A 143 -1.95 -4.53 6.43
N SER A 144 -1.73 -5.73 5.91
CA SER A 144 -0.72 -6.00 4.88
C SER A 144 -1.36 -6.63 3.65
N GLY A 145 -1.38 -5.92 2.53
CA GLY A 145 -1.98 -6.43 1.30
C GLY A 145 -2.00 -5.44 0.15
N GLY A 146 -2.57 -5.84 -0.98
CA GLY A 146 -2.67 -4.97 -2.16
C GLY A 146 -3.96 -4.14 -2.20
N TRP A 147 -5.01 -4.55 -1.52
CA TRP A 147 -6.32 -3.89 -1.34
C TRP A 147 -6.98 -3.39 -2.63
N GLN A 148 -6.80 -4.12 -3.75
CA GLN A 148 -7.20 -3.70 -5.11
C GLN A 148 -8.67 -4.02 -5.45
N ASN A 149 -9.54 -4.13 -4.45
CA ASN A 149 -10.96 -4.35 -4.65
C ASN A 149 -11.75 -3.06 -4.37
N LEU A 150 -12.61 -2.65 -5.31
CA LEU A 150 -13.39 -1.41 -5.20
C LEU A 150 -14.27 -1.34 -3.95
N ARG A 151 -14.73 -2.48 -3.42
CA ARG A 151 -15.56 -2.56 -2.21
C ARG A 151 -14.92 -1.94 -0.97
N TYR A 152 -13.59 -1.75 -0.96
CA TYR A 152 -12.91 -1.08 0.15
C TYR A 152 -13.16 0.43 0.17
N PHE A 153 -13.47 1.07 -0.98
CA PHE A 153 -13.48 2.52 -1.09
C PHE A 153 -14.47 3.11 -2.10
N ASP A 154 -15.24 2.29 -2.84
CA ASP A 154 -16.16 2.82 -3.87
C ASP A 154 -17.22 3.75 -3.30
N TRP A 155 -17.70 3.48 -2.09
CA TRP A 155 -18.62 4.35 -1.36
C TRP A 155 -18.03 5.72 -0.96
N ASN A 156 -16.71 5.90 -1.10
CA ASN A 156 -15.97 7.13 -0.83
C ASN A 156 -15.36 7.76 -2.10
N ARG A 157 -15.92 7.44 -3.26
CA ARG A 157 -15.39 7.76 -4.58
C ARG A 157 -15.19 9.27 -4.80
N GLU A 158 -16.11 10.11 -4.36
CA GLU A 158 -16.01 11.55 -4.57
C GLU A 158 -14.85 12.20 -3.80
N GLU A 159 -14.57 11.72 -2.61
CA GLU A 159 -13.38 12.14 -1.89
C GLU A 159 -12.09 11.67 -2.57
N LEU A 160 -12.08 10.44 -3.08
CA LEU A 160 -10.93 9.92 -3.83
C LEU A 160 -10.64 10.76 -5.08
N LYS A 161 -11.65 11.14 -5.85
CA LYS A 161 -11.48 12.04 -6.99
C LYS A 161 -10.87 13.37 -6.59
N ARG A 162 -11.33 13.93 -5.47
CA ARG A 162 -10.82 15.20 -4.96
C ARG A 162 -9.36 15.12 -4.50
N VAL A 163 -8.99 14.06 -3.76
CA VAL A 163 -7.64 13.93 -3.21
C VAL A 163 -6.62 13.42 -4.22
N TYR A 164 -7.06 12.66 -5.23
CA TYR A 164 -6.19 12.18 -6.32
C TYR A 164 -6.03 13.18 -7.46
N THR A 165 -6.15 14.45 -7.15
CA THR A 165 -5.84 15.51 -8.11
C THR A 165 -4.31 15.59 -8.27
N PHE A 166 -3.83 15.20 -9.44
CA PHE A 166 -2.44 15.26 -9.77
C PHE A 166 -1.92 16.69 -9.76
N GLN A 167 -0.83 16.95 -9.05
CA GLN A 167 -0.22 18.27 -8.90
C GLN A 167 1.20 18.28 -9.51
N PRO A 168 1.32 18.21 -10.83
CA PRO A 168 2.62 18.18 -11.47
C PRO A 168 3.31 19.55 -11.38
N LYS A 169 4.61 19.53 -11.18
CA LYS A 169 5.45 20.70 -11.47
C LYS A 169 5.70 20.74 -12.98
N LEU A 170 4.86 21.50 -13.69
CA LEU A 170 4.96 21.63 -15.14
C LEU A 170 6.03 22.68 -15.52
N ASN A 171 6.81 22.37 -16.53
CA ASN A 171 7.71 23.32 -17.19
C ASN A 171 7.07 23.91 -18.45
N ASP A 172 7.76 24.86 -19.13
CA ASP A 172 7.23 25.53 -20.32
C ASP A 172 6.96 24.57 -21.49
N GLN A 173 7.73 23.48 -21.59
CA GLN A 173 7.52 22.47 -22.64
C GLN A 173 6.24 21.66 -22.36
N ASP A 174 6.00 21.32 -21.09
CA ASP A 174 4.77 20.64 -20.66
C ASP A 174 3.56 21.50 -20.97
N HIS A 175 3.60 22.79 -20.64
CA HIS A 175 2.49 23.73 -20.95
C HIS A 175 2.21 23.84 -22.45
N LYS A 176 3.28 23.92 -23.30
CA LYS A 176 3.14 23.95 -24.76
C LYS A 176 2.51 22.65 -25.27
N LEU A 177 2.92 21.49 -24.74
CA LEU A 177 2.39 20.19 -25.13
C LEU A 177 0.90 20.06 -24.73
N ILE A 178 0.55 20.42 -23.51
CA ILE A 178 -0.85 20.43 -23.04
C ILE A 178 -1.72 21.32 -23.92
N SER A 179 -1.26 22.53 -24.22
CA SER A 179 -1.99 23.45 -25.10
C SER A 179 -2.22 22.84 -26.48
N LYS A 180 -1.20 22.21 -27.06
CA LYS A 180 -1.32 21.49 -28.34
C LYS A 180 -2.32 20.32 -28.25
N MET A 181 -2.28 19.53 -27.18
CA MET A 181 -3.22 18.41 -26.98
C MET A 181 -4.67 18.89 -26.85
N ASN A 182 -4.90 20.02 -26.16
CA ASN A 182 -6.24 20.58 -25.98
C ASN A 182 -6.83 21.15 -27.27
N CYS A 183 -5.99 21.54 -28.24
CA CYS A 183 -6.44 22.07 -29.52
C CYS A 183 -6.56 21.02 -30.63
N THR A 184 -6.32 19.75 -30.34
CA THR A 184 -6.33 18.66 -31.33
C THR A 184 -7.01 17.42 -30.77
N ASN A 185 -7.46 16.51 -31.65
CA ASN A 185 -7.87 15.16 -31.27
C ASN A 185 -6.63 14.32 -30.96
N SER A 186 -6.10 14.47 -29.76
CA SER A 186 -4.88 13.80 -29.34
C SER A 186 -5.13 12.39 -28.80
N VAL A 187 -4.20 11.47 -29.10
CA VAL A 187 -4.20 10.10 -28.58
C VAL A 187 -2.90 9.85 -27.83
N SER A 188 -3.02 9.32 -26.61
CA SER A 188 -1.86 8.91 -25.82
C SER A 188 -1.65 7.41 -25.91
N VAL A 189 -0.42 6.98 -26.20
CA VAL A 189 -0.02 5.57 -26.20
C VAL A 189 1.06 5.36 -25.15
N HIS A 190 0.79 4.49 -24.16
CA HIS A 190 1.76 4.08 -23.17
C HIS A 190 2.34 2.70 -23.48
N VAL A 191 3.65 2.61 -23.70
CA VAL A 191 4.36 1.34 -23.88
C VAL A 191 5.17 1.05 -22.63
N ARG A 192 4.68 0.09 -21.83
CA ARG A 192 5.39 -0.32 -20.60
C ARG A 192 6.64 -1.13 -20.96
N ARG A 193 7.77 -0.71 -20.38
CA ARG A 193 9.07 -1.37 -20.46
C ARG A 193 9.55 -1.76 -19.05
N GLY A 194 10.81 -2.12 -18.90
CA GLY A 194 11.41 -2.48 -17.63
C GLY A 194 11.14 -3.95 -17.29
N ASP A 195 10.40 -4.20 -16.25
CA ASP A 195 10.08 -5.55 -15.74
C ASP A 195 9.29 -6.43 -16.74
N TYR A 196 8.83 -5.88 -17.87
CA TYR A 196 8.12 -6.57 -18.96
C TYR A 196 8.99 -6.87 -20.18
N VAL A 197 10.24 -6.44 -20.21
CA VAL A 197 11.13 -6.53 -21.40
C VAL A 197 12.22 -7.61 -21.21
N ASN A 198 12.09 -8.50 -20.20
CA ASN A 198 13.02 -9.62 -19.98
C ASN A 198 12.44 -10.93 -20.46
#